data_69b47e7db4f54db0037d439bb9845b56
#
_entry.id   69b47e7db4f54db0037d439bb9845b56
#
_cell.length_a   1.000
_cell.length_b   1.000
_cell.length_c   1.000
_cell.angle_alpha   90.00
_cell.angle_beta   90.00
_cell.angle_gamma   90.00
#
_symmetry.space_group_name_H-M   'P 1'
#
loop_
_entity.id
_entity.type
_entity.pdbx_description
1 polymer ?
#
loop_
_entity_poly.entity_id
_entity_poly.type
_entity_poly.pdbx_seq_one_letter_code
_entity_poly.pdbx_strand_id
1 'polypeptide(L)'
;MIAKKLVVLLALCAVANANPAQQTPPTTPSADPSDPRVAVAARIPGARVDELRATAIPGIYELTRGSEIVYVTADGKYALTGDLVELATNNNLTEEHRRELRVKAISAFPETEMLVFGPKDPKYTVTVFTDVDCPYCRKLHSQIAEYNRLGIRVRYLLYPRTGPNTTSWTKAEQVMCSADRNAALTRAKLGEELKTKPCADNPVAKSYALGQDFALEGTPAIVMADGEMLPGYVPPDVLAQHLKDGK
;
A
#
# COMPACT_ATOMS: atom_id res chain seq x y z
N MET A 1 -19.60 83.37 -8.68
CA MET A 1 -19.34 82.07 -9.30
C MET A 1 -18.18 81.45 -8.57
N ILE A 2 -18.46 80.50 -7.72
CA ILE A 2 -17.53 80.00 -6.72
C ILE A 2 -17.07 78.62 -7.15
N ALA A 3 -15.77 78.46 -7.48
CA ALA A 3 -15.15 77.20 -7.82
C ALA A 3 -14.78 76.43 -6.56
N LYS A 4 -15.44 75.27 -6.33
CA LYS A 4 -15.06 74.32 -5.26
C LYS A 4 -13.89 73.47 -5.69
N LYS A 5 -12.76 73.62 -5.00
CA LYS A 5 -11.58 72.71 -5.13
C LYS A 5 -11.88 71.37 -4.39
N LEU A 6 -11.85 70.29 -5.12
CA LEU A 6 -11.94 68.94 -4.58
C LEU A 6 -10.52 68.44 -4.26
N VAL A 7 -10.24 68.24 -2.99
CA VAL A 7 -9.01 67.63 -2.48
C VAL A 7 -9.18 66.11 -2.52
N VAL A 8 -8.42 65.44 -3.38
CA VAL A 8 -8.39 63.97 -3.38
C VAL A 8 -7.27 63.52 -2.46
N LEU A 9 -7.65 62.86 -1.36
CA LEU A 9 -6.74 62.21 -0.42
C LEU A 9 -6.36 60.83 -1.02
N LEU A 10 -5.13 60.64 -1.48
CA LEU A 10 -4.59 59.34 -1.86
C LEU A 10 -4.20 58.60 -0.54
N ALA A 11 -4.97 57.57 -0.20
CA ALA A 11 -4.58 56.63 0.85
C ALA A 11 -3.63 55.59 0.22
N LEU A 12 -2.35 55.62 0.60
CA LEU A 12 -1.39 54.57 0.29
C LEU A 12 -1.70 53.35 1.16
N CYS A 13 -2.31 52.33 0.54
CA CYS A 13 -2.37 51.00 1.14
C CYS A 13 -1.00 50.30 0.93
N ALA A 14 -0.22 50.19 1.97
CA ALA A 14 0.98 49.34 2.00
C ALA A 14 0.52 47.87 1.99
N VAL A 15 0.65 47.19 0.85
CA VAL A 15 0.44 45.76 0.75
C VAL A 15 1.68 45.07 1.29
N ALA A 16 1.56 44.52 2.52
CA ALA A 16 2.59 43.66 3.07
C ALA A 16 2.64 42.35 2.26
N ASN A 17 3.65 42.19 1.42
CA ASN A 17 3.97 40.91 0.79
C ASN A 17 4.39 39.91 1.85
N ALA A 18 3.47 39.06 2.31
CA ALA A 18 3.80 37.86 3.05
C ALA A 18 4.46 36.87 2.09
N ASN A 19 5.77 36.71 2.19
CA ASN A 19 6.52 35.66 1.53
C ASN A 19 5.95 34.31 2.02
N PRO A 20 5.51 33.41 1.10
CA PRO A 20 5.21 32.04 1.51
C PRO A 20 6.50 31.41 2.02
N ALA A 21 6.49 30.95 3.27
CA ALA A 21 7.59 30.21 3.88
C ALA A 21 7.99 29.07 2.95
N GLN A 22 9.19 29.15 2.38
CA GLN A 22 9.81 28.04 1.66
C GLN A 22 9.96 26.89 2.65
N GLN A 23 9.10 25.87 2.50
CA GLN A 23 9.28 24.59 3.18
C GLN A 23 10.58 23.99 2.65
N THR A 24 11.62 24.03 3.46
CA THR A 24 12.84 23.28 3.22
C THR A 24 12.46 21.80 3.11
N PRO A 25 12.83 21.10 2.05
CA PRO A 25 12.59 19.65 1.96
C PRO A 25 13.27 18.98 3.16
N PRO A 26 12.68 17.89 3.70
CA PRO A 26 13.26 17.17 4.82
C PRO A 26 14.69 16.77 4.45
N THR A 27 15.68 17.24 5.24
CA THR A 27 17.08 16.86 5.12
C THR A 27 17.18 15.36 5.37
N THR A 28 17.38 14.59 4.32
CA THR A 28 17.79 13.19 4.41
C THR A 28 19.10 13.16 5.22
N PRO A 29 19.24 12.29 6.24
CA PRO A 29 20.49 12.18 6.97
C PRO A 29 21.63 11.96 5.97
N SER A 30 22.68 12.79 6.05
CA SER A 30 23.86 12.63 5.21
C SER A 30 24.43 11.23 5.46
N ALA A 31 24.39 10.38 4.44
CA ALA A 31 24.97 9.05 4.53
C ALA A 31 26.47 9.18 4.82
N ASP A 32 26.98 8.34 5.73
CA ASP A 32 28.41 8.30 6.06
C ASP A 32 29.21 8.04 4.74
N PRO A 33 30.16 8.92 4.38
CA PRO A 33 30.95 8.74 3.17
C PRO A 33 31.75 7.43 3.14
N SER A 34 31.98 6.78 4.28
CA SER A 34 32.63 5.47 4.39
C SER A 34 31.69 4.31 4.11
N ASP A 35 30.39 4.54 4.03
CA ASP A 35 29.40 3.50 3.71
C ASP A 35 29.57 3.07 2.24
N PRO A 36 29.91 1.79 1.96
CA PRO A 36 30.11 1.31 0.59
C PRO A 36 28.87 1.49 -0.31
N ARG A 37 27.68 1.57 0.28
CA ARG A 37 26.42 1.81 -0.45
C ARG A 37 26.37 3.18 -1.12
N VAL A 38 27.06 4.17 -0.57
CA VAL A 38 27.19 5.52 -1.16
C VAL A 38 27.83 5.45 -2.54
N ALA A 39 28.93 4.70 -2.65
CA ALA A 39 29.63 4.53 -3.91
C ALA A 39 28.81 3.72 -4.94
N VAL A 40 28.02 2.77 -4.49
CA VAL A 40 27.11 1.98 -5.35
C VAL A 40 25.96 2.84 -5.85
N ALA A 41 25.29 3.59 -4.94
CA ALA A 41 24.18 4.47 -5.30
C ALA A 41 24.60 5.52 -6.34
N ALA A 42 25.80 6.11 -6.19
CA ALA A 42 26.32 7.09 -7.14
C ALA A 42 26.51 6.56 -8.57
N ARG A 43 26.57 5.24 -8.77
CA ARG A 43 26.73 4.60 -10.09
C ARG A 43 25.41 4.21 -10.74
N ILE A 44 24.32 4.19 -9.97
CA ILE A 44 23.01 3.75 -10.46
C ILE A 44 22.09 4.98 -10.58
N PRO A 45 21.64 5.34 -11.79
CA PRO A 45 20.80 6.51 -11.99
C PRO A 45 19.55 6.53 -11.10
N GLY A 46 19.41 7.58 -10.28
CA GLY A 46 18.27 7.79 -9.41
C GLY A 46 18.19 6.86 -8.20
N ALA A 47 19.23 6.05 -7.90
CA ALA A 47 19.27 5.25 -6.69
C ALA A 47 19.66 6.10 -5.47
N ARG A 48 19.05 5.79 -4.34
CA ARG A 48 19.38 6.36 -3.03
C ARG A 48 20.08 5.33 -2.17
N VAL A 49 20.88 5.77 -1.22
CA VAL A 49 21.63 4.88 -0.31
C VAL A 49 20.69 4.03 0.56
N ASP A 50 19.56 4.63 0.98
CA ASP A 50 18.55 3.96 1.79
C ASP A 50 17.73 2.90 1.03
N GLU A 51 17.81 2.88 -0.30
CA GLU A 51 17.25 1.82 -1.16
C GLU A 51 18.18 0.62 -1.33
N LEU A 52 19.43 0.74 -0.89
CA LEU A 52 20.45 -0.30 -1.04
C LEU A 52 20.68 -1.07 0.28
N ARG A 53 20.72 -2.40 0.18
CA ARG A 53 21.05 -3.32 1.26
C ARG A 53 22.20 -4.23 0.80
N ALA A 54 23.21 -4.43 1.66
CA ALA A 54 24.24 -5.43 1.40
C ALA A 54 23.64 -6.83 1.47
N THR A 55 24.06 -7.71 0.54
CA THR A 55 23.65 -9.13 0.56
C THR A 55 24.75 -10.00 1.18
N ALA A 56 24.42 -11.28 1.38
CA ALA A 56 25.41 -12.29 1.80
C ALA A 56 26.50 -12.55 0.74
N ILE A 57 26.30 -12.10 -0.51
CA ILE A 57 27.25 -12.27 -1.61
C ILE A 57 28.11 -11.00 -1.72
N PRO A 58 29.43 -11.09 -1.51
CA PRO A 58 30.32 -9.95 -1.64
C PRO A 58 30.20 -9.28 -3.02
N GLY A 59 30.07 -7.95 -3.02
CA GLY A 59 29.94 -7.15 -4.25
C GLY A 59 28.56 -7.17 -4.92
N ILE A 60 27.58 -7.82 -4.33
CA ILE A 60 26.17 -7.77 -4.75
C ILE A 60 25.37 -7.01 -3.70
N TYR A 61 24.57 -6.07 -4.14
CA TYR A 61 23.64 -5.29 -3.31
C TYR A 61 22.22 -5.52 -3.78
N GLU A 62 21.30 -5.52 -2.83
CA GLU A 62 19.88 -5.49 -3.10
C GLU A 62 19.44 -4.02 -3.23
N LEU A 63 18.77 -3.69 -4.32
CA LEU A 63 18.16 -2.40 -4.57
C LEU A 63 16.63 -2.57 -4.49
N THR A 64 15.99 -1.85 -3.58
CA THR A 64 14.55 -1.92 -3.33
C THR A 64 13.87 -0.62 -3.73
N ARG A 65 12.83 -0.70 -4.58
CA ARG A 65 11.93 0.41 -4.93
C ARG A 65 10.48 -0.01 -4.76
N GLY A 66 9.81 0.52 -3.76
CA GLY A 66 8.51 -0.02 -3.34
C GLY A 66 8.68 -1.44 -2.83
N SER A 67 8.03 -2.41 -3.47
CA SER A 67 8.23 -3.85 -3.22
C SER A 67 9.06 -4.54 -4.31
N GLU A 68 9.48 -3.80 -5.32
CA GLU A 68 10.37 -4.33 -6.35
C GLU A 68 11.79 -4.46 -5.79
N ILE A 69 12.33 -5.67 -5.89
CA ILE A 69 13.67 -6.01 -5.44
C ILE A 69 14.47 -6.49 -6.64
N VAL A 70 15.61 -5.85 -6.88
CA VAL A 70 16.61 -6.27 -7.86
C VAL A 70 17.97 -6.32 -7.21
N TYR A 71 18.87 -7.15 -7.71
CA TYR A 71 20.25 -7.23 -7.25
C TYR A 71 21.15 -6.48 -8.21
N VAL A 72 22.10 -5.71 -7.69
CA VAL A 72 23.01 -4.89 -8.49
C VAL A 72 24.45 -5.14 -8.08
N THR A 73 25.36 -5.12 -9.05
CA THR A 73 26.79 -5.24 -8.76
C THR A 73 27.36 -3.95 -8.16
N ALA A 74 28.38 -4.06 -7.33
CA ALA A 74 29.04 -2.93 -6.67
C ALA A 74 29.60 -1.89 -7.67
N ASP A 75 29.93 -2.30 -8.90
CA ASP A 75 30.37 -1.40 -9.96
C ASP A 75 29.20 -0.72 -10.72
N GLY A 76 27.95 -1.07 -10.39
CA GLY A 76 26.74 -0.49 -10.98
C GLY A 76 26.49 -0.89 -12.44
N LYS A 77 27.21 -1.91 -12.96
CA LYS A 77 27.12 -2.26 -14.38
C LYS A 77 26.05 -3.29 -14.70
N TYR A 78 25.71 -4.14 -13.73
CA TYR A 78 24.78 -5.25 -13.95
C TYR A 78 23.68 -5.25 -12.91
N ALA A 79 22.47 -5.59 -13.36
CA ALA A 79 21.33 -5.89 -12.52
C ALA A 79 20.90 -7.34 -12.77
N LEU A 80 20.53 -8.05 -11.68
CA LEU A 80 19.98 -9.40 -11.73
C LEU A 80 18.56 -9.33 -11.14
N THR A 81 17.62 -9.96 -11.81
CA THR A 81 16.24 -10.12 -11.36
C THR A 81 15.99 -11.56 -10.95
N GLY A 82 15.21 -11.76 -9.92
CA GLY A 82 14.90 -13.08 -9.38
C GLY A 82 15.07 -13.13 -7.87
N ASP A 83 15.03 -14.33 -7.32
CA ASP A 83 15.13 -14.55 -5.89
C ASP A 83 16.53 -15.02 -5.49
N LEU A 84 17.02 -14.50 -4.38
CA LEU A 84 18.23 -14.96 -3.71
C LEU A 84 17.82 -16.01 -2.67
N VAL A 85 18.24 -17.26 -2.93
CA VAL A 85 17.93 -18.39 -2.06
C VAL A 85 19.22 -18.92 -1.45
N GLU A 86 19.22 -19.06 -0.12
CA GLU A 86 20.32 -19.74 0.58
C GLU A 86 20.16 -21.25 0.44
N LEU A 87 21.03 -21.88 -0.32
CA LEU A 87 20.89 -23.30 -0.68
C LEU A 87 21.02 -24.26 0.52
N ALA A 88 21.77 -23.86 1.55
CA ALA A 88 21.99 -24.71 2.73
C ALA A 88 20.70 -24.88 3.56
N THR A 89 19.89 -23.84 3.63
CA THR A 89 18.66 -23.80 4.43
C THR A 89 17.38 -23.84 3.58
N ASN A 90 17.54 -23.70 2.26
CA ASN A 90 16.46 -23.46 1.30
C ASN A 90 15.65 -22.19 1.62
N ASN A 91 16.28 -21.22 2.27
CA ASN A 91 15.63 -19.98 2.68
C ASN A 91 15.65 -18.96 1.55
N ASN A 92 14.48 -18.40 1.18
CA ASN A 92 14.35 -17.35 0.18
C ASN A 92 14.53 -15.98 0.84
N LEU A 93 15.75 -15.44 0.81
CA LEU A 93 16.13 -14.17 1.42
C LEU A 93 15.39 -12.98 0.79
N THR A 94 15.09 -13.06 -0.52
CA THR A 94 14.30 -12.04 -1.22
C THR A 94 12.86 -12.02 -0.69
N GLU A 95 12.24 -13.17 -0.52
CA GLU A 95 10.86 -13.25 -0.02
C GLU A 95 10.78 -12.85 1.46
N GLU A 96 11.79 -13.14 2.27
CA GLU A 96 11.87 -12.61 3.63
C GLU A 96 11.81 -11.08 3.64
N HIS A 97 12.62 -10.43 2.81
CA HIS A 97 12.61 -8.98 2.73
C HIS A 97 11.28 -8.44 2.16
N ARG A 98 10.69 -9.10 1.15
CA ARG A 98 9.35 -8.74 0.66
C ARG A 98 8.30 -8.82 1.76
N ARG A 99 8.36 -9.83 2.64
CA ARG A 99 7.48 -9.93 3.81
C ARG A 99 7.65 -8.74 4.75
N GLU A 100 8.89 -8.36 5.09
CA GLU A 100 9.18 -7.17 5.92
C GLU A 100 8.58 -5.90 5.30
N LEU A 101 8.73 -5.70 4.00
CA LEU A 101 8.20 -4.56 3.27
C LEU A 101 6.65 -4.53 3.30
N ARG A 102 5.98 -5.68 3.10
CA ARG A 102 4.53 -5.79 3.18
C ARG A 102 4.00 -5.46 4.58
N VAL A 103 4.64 -6.00 5.63
CA VAL A 103 4.29 -5.71 7.02
C VAL A 103 4.40 -4.21 7.29
N LYS A 104 5.52 -3.59 6.91
CA LYS A 104 5.74 -2.15 7.07
C LYS A 104 4.67 -1.31 6.35
N ALA A 105 4.40 -1.63 5.09
CA ALA A 105 3.44 -0.90 4.27
C ALA A 105 2.00 -1.03 4.78
N ILE A 106 1.57 -2.25 5.17
CA ILE A 106 0.24 -2.49 5.74
C ILE A 106 0.10 -1.80 7.10
N SER A 107 1.14 -1.81 7.94
CA SER A 107 1.13 -1.14 9.24
C SER A 107 1.03 0.38 9.13
N ALA A 108 1.55 0.96 8.04
CA ALA A 108 1.43 2.38 7.73
C ALA A 108 0.05 2.77 7.14
N PHE A 109 -0.77 1.78 6.74
CA PHE A 109 -2.10 2.02 6.19
C PHE A 109 -3.14 2.11 7.33
N PRO A 110 -3.85 3.25 7.50
CA PRO A 110 -4.80 3.40 8.60
C PRO A 110 -5.93 2.38 8.55
N GLU A 111 -6.20 1.70 9.65
CA GLU A 111 -7.30 0.72 9.72
C GLU A 111 -8.67 1.38 9.47
N THR A 112 -8.82 2.67 9.75
CA THR A 112 -10.02 3.46 9.44
C THR A 112 -10.29 3.60 7.95
N GLU A 113 -9.29 3.35 7.11
CA GLU A 113 -9.37 3.33 5.65
C GLU A 113 -9.58 1.90 5.10
N MET A 114 -9.66 0.89 5.97
CA MET A 114 -9.94 -0.51 5.62
C MET A 114 -11.40 -0.86 5.94
N LEU A 115 -11.90 -1.98 5.38
CA LEU A 115 -13.18 -2.56 5.78
C LEU A 115 -12.88 -3.78 6.66
N VAL A 116 -13.30 -3.71 7.91
CA VAL A 116 -12.92 -4.70 8.92
C VAL A 116 -14.10 -5.58 9.28
N PHE A 117 -13.90 -6.90 9.17
CA PHE A 117 -14.84 -7.93 9.54
C PHE A 117 -14.21 -8.90 10.53
N GLY A 118 -14.79 -9.05 11.71
CA GLY A 118 -14.33 -10.03 12.70
C GLY A 118 -14.46 -9.58 14.14
N PRO A 119 -14.01 -10.43 15.06
CA PRO A 119 -14.06 -10.16 16.50
C PRO A 119 -13.14 -8.99 16.88
N LYS A 120 -13.42 -8.38 18.04
CA LYS A 120 -12.54 -7.34 18.62
C LYS A 120 -11.20 -7.91 19.04
N ASP A 121 -11.21 -9.14 19.63
CA ASP A 121 -10.03 -9.88 20.06
C ASP A 121 -9.81 -11.09 19.14
N PRO A 122 -9.19 -10.90 17.97
CA PRO A 122 -8.97 -11.97 17.03
C PRO A 122 -7.79 -12.84 17.45
N LYS A 123 -7.85 -14.15 17.14
CA LYS A 123 -6.67 -15.02 17.20
C LYS A 123 -5.66 -14.68 16.12
N TYR A 124 -6.17 -14.33 14.94
CA TYR A 124 -5.40 -14.00 13.75
C TYR A 124 -6.01 -12.80 13.05
N THR A 125 -5.17 -12.01 12.41
CA THR A 125 -5.60 -10.92 11.53
C THR A 125 -4.94 -11.08 10.18
N VAL A 126 -5.75 -11.02 9.12
CA VAL A 126 -5.27 -11.03 7.74
C VAL A 126 -5.73 -9.79 7.00
N THR A 127 -4.92 -9.30 6.07
CA THR A 127 -5.29 -8.21 5.16
C THR A 127 -5.55 -8.81 3.78
N VAL A 128 -6.71 -8.52 3.20
CA VAL A 128 -7.15 -9.11 1.93
C VAL A 128 -7.38 -8.02 0.90
N PHE A 129 -6.58 -8.04 -0.15
CA PHE A 129 -6.87 -7.23 -1.34
C PHE A 129 -8.03 -7.86 -2.10
N THR A 130 -9.08 -7.07 -2.34
CA THR A 130 -10.34 -7.59 -2.85
C THR A 130 -10.95 -6.70 -3.92
N ASP A 131 -11.56 -7.33 -4.91
CA ASP A 131 -12.34 -6.68 -5.97
C ASP A 131 -13.82 -7.07 -5.83
N VAL A 132 -14.72 -6.10 -5.91
CA VAL A 132 -16.17 -6.33 -5.75
C VAL A 132 -16.77 -7.21 -6.85
N ASP A 133 -16.18 -7.21 -8.04
CA ASP A 133 -16.65 -7.97 -9.20
C ASP A 133 -15.91 -9.31 -9.39
N CYS A 134 -14.90 -9.61 -8.55
CA CYS A 134 -14.18 -10.87 -8.61
C CYS A 134 -14.99 -12.03 -8.00
N PRO A 135 -15.25 -13.13 -8.75
CA PRO A 135 -16.00 -14.27 -8.24
C PRO A 135 -15.39 -14.92 -6.98
N TYR A 136 -14.07 -15.10 -6.96
CA TYR A 136 -13.37 -15.67 -5.80
C TYR A 136 -13.37 -14.75 -4.59
N CYS A 137 -13.36 -13.42 -4.80
CA CYS A 137 -13.53 -12.45 -3.72
C CYS A 137 -14.95 -12.49 -3.14
N ARG A 138 -15.97 -12.69 -3.99
CA ARG A 138 -17.34 -12.90 -3.55
C ARG A 138 -17.48 -14.21 -2.77
N LYS A 139 -16.83 -15.29 -3.23
CA LYS A 139 -16.78 -16.56 -2.53
C LYS A 139 -16.13 -16.42 -1.14
N LEU A 140 -14.98 -15.77 -1.04
CA LEU A 140 -14.33 -15.51 0.25
C LEU A 140 -15.27 -14.74 1.18
N HIS A 141 -15.89 -13.67 0.69
CA HIS A 141 -16.75 -12.82 1.50
C HIS A 141 -18.05 -13.53 1.94
N SER A 142 -18.61 -14.41 1.12
CA SER A 142 -19.80 -15.21 1.49
C SER A 142 -19.55 -16.11 2.70
N GLN A 143 -18.30 -16.43 3.00
CA GLN A 143 -17.88 -17.25 4.13
C GLN A 143 -17.27 -16.40 5.27
N ILE A 144 -17.44 -15.07 5.25
CA ILE A 144 -16.81 -14.17 6.21
C ILE A 144 -17.15 -14.52 7.67
N ALA A 145 -18.39 -14.95 7.93
CA ALA A 145 -18.82 -15.40 9.26
C ALA A 145 -18.06 -16.65 9.74
N GLU A 146 -17.65 -17.52 8.82
CA GLU A 146 -16.90 -18.74 9.16
C GLU A 146 -15.44 -18.41 9.49
N TYR A 147 -14.77 -17.53 8.70
CA TYR A 147 -13.46 -17.00 9.09
C TYR A 147 -13.49 -16.39 10.48
N ASN A 148 -14.52 -15.56 10.75
CA ASN A 148 -14.66 -14.90 12.04
C ASN A 148 -14.91 -15.89 13.19
N ARG A 149 -15.70 -16.96 12.96
CA ARG A 149 -15.93 -18.03 13.95
C ARG A 149 -14.64 -18.79 14.30
N LEU A 150 -13.71 -18.90 13.36
CA LEU A 150 -12.38 -19.48 13.55
C LEU A 150 -11.39 -18.50 14.21
N GLY A 151 -11.84 -17.29 14.57
CA GLY A 151 -11.04 -16.26 15.21
C GLY A 151 -10.18 -15.44 14.24
N ILE A 152 -10.47 -15.51 12.94
CA ILE A 152 -9.76 -14.74 11.92
C ILE A 152 -10.50 -13.43 11.68
N ARG A 153 -9.82 -12.32 11.92
CA ARG A 153 -10.26 -10.97 11.55
C ARG A 153 -9.75 -10.65 10.15
N VAL A 154 -10.66 -10.25 9.26
CA VAL A 154 -10.34 -9.91 7.89
C VAL A 154 -10.41 -8.40 7.70
N ARG A 155 -9.31 -7.78 7.27
CA ARG A 155 -9.24 -6.37 6.86
C ARG A 155 -9.16 -6.33 5.35
N TYR A 156 -10.16 -5.73 4.69
CA TYR A 156 -10.14 -5.60 3.24
C TYR A 156 -9.53 -4.26 2.80
N LEU A 157 -8.70 -4.35 1.78
CA LEU A 157 -8.24 -3.25 0.94
C LEU A 157 -8.85 -3.44 -0.46
N LEU A 158 -9.53 -2.42 -0.96
CA LEU A 158 -10.18 -2.50 -2.27
C LEU A 158 -9.14 -2.39 -3.38
N TYR A 159 -9.11 -3.41 -4.24
CA TYR A 159 -8.21 -3.51 -5.38
C TYR A 159 -9.02 -3.84 -6.65
N PRO A 160 -9.66 -2.85 -7.30
CA PRO A 160 -10.36 -3.04 -8.56
C PRO A 160 -9.35 -3.41 -9.66
N ARG A 161 -9.28 -4.69 -10.05
CA ARG A 161 -8.26 -5.23 -10.98
C ARG A 161 -8.25 -4.57 -12.35
N THR A 162 -9.38 -4.03 -12.78
CA THR A 162 -9.51 -3.33 -14.06
C THR A 162 -8.96 -1.91 -14.04
N GLY A 163 -8.51 -1.42 -12.87
CA GLY A 163 -7.88 -0.12 -12.71
C GLY A 163 -8.86 1.06 -12.66
N PRO A 164 -8.34 2.28 -12.65
CA PRO A 164 -9.11 3.52 -12.61
C PRO A 164 -10.09 3.66 -13.79
N ASN A 165 -11.14 4.46 -13.58
CA ASN A 165 -12.18 4.79 -14.58
C ASN A 165 -12.98 3.57 -15.09
N THR A 166 -13.09 2.53 -14.30
CA THR A 166 -13.88 1.33 -14.61
C THR A 166 -15.08 1.17 -13.68
N THR A 167 -16.02 0.29 -14.05
CA THR A 167 -17.20 0.00 -13.23
C THR A 167 -16.80 -0.55 -11.86
N SER A 168 -15.81 -1.45 -11.79
CA SER A 168 -15.33 -2.01 -10.52
C SER A 168 -14.70 -0.94 -9.63
N TRP A 169 -13.98 0.02 -10.22
CA TRP A 169 -13.43 1.18 -9.51
C TRP A 169 -14.53 2.05 -8.90
N THR A 170 -15.52 2.43 -9.71
CA THR A 170 -16.66 3.23 -9.23
C THR A 170 -17.41 2.53 -8.10
N LYS A 171 -17.64 1.21 -8.21
CA LYS A 171 -18.26 0.42 -7.13
C LYS A 171 -17.41 0.42 -5.85
N ALA A 172 -16.10 0.30 -5.98
CA ALA A 172 -15.18 0.36 -4.84
C ALA A 172 -15.27 1.72 -4.12
N GLU A 173 -15.28 2.82 -4.87
CA GLU A 173 -15.47 4.17 -4.31
C GLU A 173 -16.84 4.32 -3.65
N GLN A 174 -17.90 3.84 -4.28
CA GLN A 174 -19.24 3.85 -3.70
C GLN A 174 -19.30 3.11 -2.36
N VAL A 175 -18.62 1.97 -2.22
CA VAL A 175 -18.48 1.23 -0.96
C VAL A 175 -17.80 2.11 0.09
N MET A 176 -16.65 2.69 -0.23
CA MET A 176 -15.87 3.49 0.73
C MET A 176 -16.56 4.81 1.12
N CYS A 177 -17.42 5.35 0.25
CA CYS A 177 -18.18 6.58 0.51
C CYS A 177 -19.55 6.33 1.18
N SER A 178 -19.91 5.07 1.43
CA SER A 178 -21.16 4.73 2.11
C SER A 178 -21.07 4.96 3.62
N ALA A 179 -22.19 5.34 4.25
CA ALA A 179 -22.27 5.54 5.70
C ALA A 179 -21.95 4.24 6.48
N ASP A 180 -22.48 3.10 6.01
CA ASP A 180 -22.09 1.77 6.46
C ASP A 180 -21.31 1.07 5.35
N ARG A 181 -19.99 1.19 5.41
CA ARG A 181 -19.06 0.64 4.42
C ARG A 181 -19.09 -0.89 4.38
N ASN A 182 -19.26 -1.54 5.52
CA ASN A 182 -19.27 -3.00 5.62
C ASN A 182 -20.54 -3.58 4.99
N ALA A 183 -21.72 -3.01 5.29
CA ALA A 183 -22.96 -3.38 4.62
C ALA A 183 -22.91 -3.09 3.13
N ALA A 184 -22.34 -1.96 2.71
CA ALA A 184 -22.18 -1.60 1.30
C ALA A 184 -21.27 -2.60 0.56
N LEU A 185 -20.15 -3.03 1.16
CA LEU A 185 -19.29 -4.06 0.56
C LEU A 185 -20.05 -5.37 0.36
N THR A 186 -20.78 -5.81 1.39
CA THR A 186 -21.57 -7.06 1.32
C THR A 186 -22.58 -6.99 0.19
N ARG A 187 -23.33 -5.90 0.08
CA ARG A 187 -24.33 -5.70 -1.00
C ARG A 187 -23.66 -5.64 -2.38
N ALA A 188 -22.56 -4.90 -2.52
CA ALA A 188 -21.82 -4.84 -3.79
C ALA A 188 -21.32 -6.22 -4.23
N LYS A 189 -20.85 -7.05 -3.29
CA LYS A 189 -20.41 -8.42 -3.59
C LYS A 189 -21.57 -9.37 -3.95
N LEU A 190 -22.79 -9.09 -3.49
CA LEU A 190 -24.00 -9.77 -3.92
C LEU A 190 -24.47 -9.31 -5.32
N GLY A 191 -23.83 -8.30 -5.89
CA GLY A 191 -24.19 -7.75 -7.20
C GLY A 191 -25.27 -6.68 -7.14
N GLU A 192 -25.62 -6.21 -5.94
CA GLU A 192 -26.59 -5.12 -5.78
C GLU A 192 -26.00 -3.78 -6.24
N GLU A 193 -26.84 -2.97 -6.84
CA GLU A 193 -26.48 -1.62 -7.22
C GLU A 193 -26.44 -0.71 -5.97
N LEU A 194 -25.33 0.01 -5.81
CA LEU A 194 -25.17 0.99 -4.75
C LEU A 194 -25.63 2.37 -5.25
N LYS A 195 -26.48 3.04 -4.45
CA LYS A 195 -26.96 4.40 -4.76
C LYS A 195 -26.02 5.50 -4.30
N THR A 196 -25.00 5.17 -3.51
CA THR A 196 -23.99 6.10 -3.00
C THR A 196 -23.17 6.66 -4.16
N LYS A 197 -22.93 7.96 -4.16
CA LYS A 197 -22.01 8.59 -5.12
C LYS A 197 -20.58 8.47 -4.62
N PRO A 198 -19.59 8.31 -5.50
CA PRO A 198 -18.18 8.45 -5.13
C PRO A 198 -17.90 9.79 -4.44
N CYS A 199 -16.99 9.80 -3.49
CA CYS A 199 -16.54 11.00 -2.75
C CYS A 199 -15.04 11.22 -3.02
N ALA A 200 -14.58 12.48 -2.88
CA ALA A 200 -13.20 12.85 -3.23
C ALA A 200 -12.17 12.17 -2.30
N ASP A 201 -12.48 12.11 -1.01
CA ASP A 201 -11.53 11.63 0.01
C ASP A 201 -11.74 10.14 0.31
N ASN A 202 -11.74 9.29 -0.73
CA ASN A 202 -11.82 7.85 -0.52
C ASN A 202 -10.43 7.18 -0.73
N PRO A 203 -10.14 6.08 -0.01
CA PRO A 203 -8.82 5.45 -0.01
C PRO A 203 -8.60 4.46 -1.17
N VAL A 204 -9.50 4.36 -2.15
CA VAL A 204 -9.41 3.33 -3.21
C VAL A 204 -8.12 3.47 -4.02
N ALA A 205 -7.77 4.70 -4.42
CA ALA A 205 -6.51 4.93 -5.15
C ALA A 205 -5.28 4.53 -4.34
N LYS A 206 -5.28 4.82 -3.03
CA LYS A 206 -4.19 4.47 -2.12
C LYS A 206 -4.08 2.95 -1.93
N SER A 207 -5.20 2.25 -1.73
CA SER A 207 -5.20 0.79 -1.61
C SER A 207 -4.85 0.09 -2.92
N TYR A 208 -5.25 0.67 -4.06
CA TYR A 208 -4.86 0.18 -5.38
C TYR A 208 -3.35 0.33 -5.62
N ALA A 209 -2.78 1.52 -5.34
CA ALA A 209 -1.35 1.74 -5.44
C ALA A 209 -0.55 0.76 -4.59
N LEU A 210 -0.98 0.51 -3.34
CA LEU A 210 -0.34 -0.48 -2.47
C LEU A 210 -0.38 -1.89 -3.07
N GLY A 211 -1.50 -2.28 -3.70
CA GLY A 211 -1.59 -3.56 -4.40
C GLY A 211 -0.67 -3.64 -5.63
N GLN A 212 -0.50 -2.53 -6.36
CA GLN A 212 0.50 -2.45 -7.44
C GLN A 212 1.93 -2.58 -6.89
N ASP A 213 2.23 -1.89 -5.78
CA ASP A 213 3.53 -2.00 -5.11
C ASP A 213 3.82 -3.44 -4.65
N PHE A 214 2.80 -4.22 -4.29
CA PHE A 214 2.93 -5.64 -3.95
C PHE A 214 2.96 -6.57 -5.17
N ALA A 215 2.94 -6.02 -6.36
CA ALA A 215 2.91 -6.75 -7.63
C ALA A 215 1.78 -7.79 -7.69
N LEU A 216 0.56 -7.41 -7.23
CA LEU A 216 -0.57 -8.32 -7.20
C LEU A 216 -0.99 -8.73 -8.60
N GLU A 217 -0.93 -10.02 -8.90
CA GLU A 217 -1.37 -10.61 -10.18
C GLU A 217 -2.88 -10.88 -10.22
N GLY A 218 -3.54 -10.87 -9.05
CA GLY A 218 -4.97 -11.19 -8.97
C GLY A 218 -5.59 -10.94 -7.60
N THR A 219 -6.89 -11.22 -7.51
CA THR A 219 -7.65 -11.13 -6.26
C THR A 219 -8.50 -12.38 -6.04
N PRO A 220 -8.77 -12.75 -4.78
CA PRO A 220 -8.22 -12.13 -3.58
C PRO A 220 -6.73 -12.40 -3.44
N ALA A 221 -5.99 -11.51 -2.77
CA ALA A 221 -4.65 -11.78 -2.26
C ALA A 221 -4.69 -11.60 -0.74
N ILE A 222 -4.28 -12.61 0.01
CA ILE A 222 -4.36 -12.66 1.47
C ILE A 222 -2.97 -12.43 2.02
N VAL A 223 -2.76 -11.34 2.77
CA VAL A 223 -1.49 -11.04 3.43
C VAL A 223 -1.65 -11.30 4.92
N MET A 224 -0.79 -12.15 5.47
CA MET A 224 -0.76 -12.52 6.87
C MET A 224 0.02 -11.50 7.72
N ALA A 225 -0.03 -11.65 9.03
CA ALA A 225 0.59 -10.70 9.96
C ALA A 225 2.12 -10.63 9.83
N ASP A 226 2.77 -11.70 9.40
CA ASP A 226 4.20 -11.81 9.13
C ASP A 226 4.60 -11.36 7.71
N GLY A 227 3.62 -10.90 6.91
CA GLY A 227 3.84 -10.45 5.53
C GLY A 227 3.81 -11.55 4.48
N GLU A 228 3.63 -12.83 4.86
CA GLU A 228 3.39 -13.88 3.87
C GLU A 228 2.14 -13.57 3.05
N MET A 229 2.20 -13.77 1.75
CA MET A 229 1.10 -13.50 0.84
C MET A 229 0.64 -14.78 0.14
N LEU A 230 -0.61 -15.13 0.35
CA LEU A 230 -1.27 -16.24 -0.31
C LEU A 230 -2.09 -15.70 -1.49
N PRO A 231 -1.76 -16.08 -2.72
CA PRO A 231 -2.54 -15.69 -3.89
C PRO A 231 -3.83 -16.50 -3.99
N GLY A 232 -4.92 -15.83 -4.30
CA GLY A 232 -6.20 -16.48 -4.54
C GLY A 232 -7.01 -16.76 -3.27
N TYR A 233 -8.11 -17.47 -3.50
CA TYR A 233 -9.04 -17.86 -2.44
C TYR A 233 -8.52 -19.08 -1.66
N VAL A 234 -8.52 -18.96 -0.35
CA VAL A 234 -8.19 -20.05 0.60
C VAL A 234 -9.42 -20.30 1.48
N PRO A 235 -9.96 -21.54 1.57
CA PRO A 235 -11.07 -21.86 2.46
C PRO A 235 -10.79 -21.51 3.93
N PRO A 236 -11.85 -21.21 4.74
CA PRO A 236 -11.67 -20.77 6.13
C PRO A 236 -10.89 -21.73 7.01
N ASP A 237 -11.17 -23.02 6.93
CA ASP A 237 -10.50 -24.09 7.68
C ASP A 237 -9.04 -24.26 7.27
N VAL A 238 -8.77 -24.21 5.96
CA VAL A 238 -7.41 -24.28 5.42
C VAL A 238 -6.58 -23.07 5.85
N LEU A 239 -7.16 -21.85 5.79
CA LEU A 239 -6.48 -20.65 6.25
C LEU A 239 -6.22 -20.70 7.75
N ALA A 240 -7.19 -21.16 8.53
CA ALA A 240 -7.03 -21.31 9.99
C ALA A 240 -5.91 -22.30 10.36
N GLN A 241 -5.81 -23.42 9.63
CA GLN A 241 -4.74 -24.39 9.81
C GLN A 241 -3.38 -23.77 9.43
N HIS A 242 -3.28 -23.10 8.28
CA HIS A 242 -2.06 -22.45 7.83
C HIS A 242 -1.56 -21.39 8.86
N LEU A 243 -2.48 -20.55 9.36
CA LEU A 243 -2.18 -19.53 10.39
C LEU A 243 -1.74 -20.15 11.73
N LYS A 244 -2.16 -21.37 12.02
CA LYS A 244 -1.75 -22.11 13.23
C LYS A 244 -0.35 -22.71 13.07
N ASP A 245 -0.04 -23.23 11.90
CA ASP A 245 1.22 -23.95 11.63
C ASP A 245 2.39 -22.97 11.40
N GLY A 246 2.13 -21.76 10.94
CA GLY A 246 3.12 -20.71 10.70
C GLY A 246 3.56 -19.93 11.96
N LYS A 247 3.21 -20.40 13.16
CA LYS A 247 3.61 -19.79 14.45
C LYS A 247 4.76 -20.56 15.09
#